data_44230b791c82937021572c3f24d2f0d0
#
_entry.id   44230b791c82937021572c3f24d2f0d0
#
_cell.length_a   1.000
_cell.length_b   1.000
_cell.length_c   1.000
_cell.angle_alpha   90.00
_cell.angle_beta   90.00
_cell.angle_gamma   90.00
#
_symmetry.space_group_name_H-M   'P 1'
#
loop_
_entity.id
_entity.type
_entity.pdbx_description
1 polymer ?
#
loop_
_entity_poly.entity_id
_entity_poly.type
_entity_poly.pdbx_seq_one_letter_code
_entity_poly.pdbx_strand_id
1 'polypeptide(L)'
;MKSNKTMEKKMKMSKCIKGIKETPIDLQFKEATARVVYQQYEDVLLNLALVSFNEQRTVLSTMDGLQKVRNVGNVYVPDPLSKRHMTLQSYDQFTQDLPITLGLCHSDFIFLSTGVNMECVAVCEKTYGNFHVCCIATGGARDNALRMGVDAGNWVENKTQMQLSSGTINIILLTNATLTCGAMARAIMTATEAKSAALQDLGYMSTFLPQVQATGTGTDSMIVVSGVNPDVVVKHTGGHTKMGELIGFTAKTAVTEALKKFDNM
;
A
#
# COMPACT_ATOMS: atom_id res chain seq x y z
N MET A 1 -5.64 -43.65 8.67
CA MET A 1 -6.92 -43.26 8.02
C MET A 1 -7.49 -41.87 8.44
N LYS A 2 -6.82 -41.10 9.31
CA LYS A 2 -7.25 -39.73 9.71
C LYS A 2 -6.63 -38.60 8.84
N SER A 3 -5.55 -38.86 8.13
CA SER A 3 -4.83 -37.85 7.32
C SER A 3 -5.53 -37.50 5.99
N ASN A 4 -6.21 -38.45 5.35
CA ASN A 4 -6.86 -38.22 4.06
C ASN A 4 -8.15 -37.37 4.13
N LYS A 5 -8.89 -37.42 5.26
CA LYS A 5 -10.10 -36.61 5.42
C LYS A 5 -9.81 -35.12 5.60
N THR A 6 -8.65 -34.77 6.14
CA THR A 6 -8.23 -33.36 6.32
C THR A 6 -7.74 -32.75 5.00
N MET A 7 -7.09 -33.55 4.15
CA MET A 7 -6.69 -33.11 2.80
C MET A 7 -7.91 -32.96 1.85
N GLU A 8 -8.86 -33.90 1.90
CA GLU A 8 -10.10 -33.78 1.11
C GLU A 8 -10.98 -32.61 1.55
N LYS A 9 -11.00 -32.27 2.85
CA LYS A 9 -11.71 -31.09 3.35
C LYS A 9 -11.04 -29.78 2.90
N LYS A 10 -9.70 -29.70 2.82
CA LYS A 10 -8.96 -28.58 2.23
C LYS A 10 -9.17 -28.49 0.71
N MET A 11 -9.26 -29.61 -0.02
CA MET A 11 -9.54 -29.60 -1.46
C MET A 11 -10.99 -29.26 -1.80
N LYS A 12 -11.97 -29.50 -0.89
CA LYS A 12 -13.37 -29.09 -1.11
C LYS A 12 -13.63 -27.62 -0.84
N MET A 13 -12.79 -26.92 -0.08
CA MET A 13 -12.90 -25.46 0.09
C MET A 13 -12.42 -24.66 -1.14
N SER A 14 -11.70 -25.28 -2.09
CA SER A 14 -11.22 -24.61 -3.31
C SER A 14 -12.27 -24.48 -4.43
N LYS A 15 -13.54 -24.82 -4.20
CA LYS A 15 -14.59 -24.85 -5.24
C LYS A 15 -15.71 -23.81 -5.09
N CYS A 16 -15.49 -22.73 -4.38
CA CYS A 16 -16.47 -21.64 -4.34
C CYS A 16 -15.83 -20.27 -4.50
N ILE A 17 -15.07 -20.07 -5.60
CA ILE A 17 -14.71 -18.74 -6.06
C ILE A 17 -15.94 -18.19 -6.79
N LYS A 18 -16.85 -17.54 -6.07
CA LYS A 18 -17.90 -16.73 -6.68
C LYS A 18 -17.24 -15.49 -7.26
N GLY A 19 -17.07 -15.49 -8.58
CA GLY A 19 -16.81 -14.36 -9.46
C GLY A 19 -15.86 -13.29 -8.93
N ILE A 20 -14.56 -13.49 -9.06
CA ILE A 20 -13.59 -12.39 -8.94
C ILE A 20 -13.87 -11.42 -10.09
N LYS A 21 -14.34 -10.22 -9.76
CA LYS A 21 -14.37 -9.10 -10.73
C LYS A 21 -13.00 -8.44 -10.69
N GLU A 22 -12.37 -8.28 -11.83
CA GLU A 22 -11.11 -7.54 -11.98
C GLU A 22 -11.33 -6.34 -12.88
N THR A 23 -10.67 -5.22 -12.54
CA THR A 23 -10.63 -4.01 -13.38
C THR A 23 -9.17 -3.62 -13.56
N PRO A 24 -8.64 -3.52 -14.78
CA PRO A 24 -7.26 -3.14 -15.01
C PRO A 24 -6.99 -1.71 -14.48
N ILE A 25 -5.79 -1.52 -13.97
CA ILE A 25 -5.19 -0.20 -13.71
C ILE A 25 -4.17 0.00 -14.82
N ASP A 26 -4.39 1.00 -15.67
CA ASP A 26 -3.51 1.28 -16.80
C ASP A 26 -2.17 1.81 -16.32
N LEU A 27 -1.10 1.11 -16.69
CA LEU A 27 0.28 1.50 -16.41
C LEU A 27 1.08 1.61 -17.71
N GLN A 28 1.88 2.66 -17.82
CA GLN A 28 2.96 2.74 -18.81
C GLN A 28 4.21 1.95 -18.38
N PHE A 29 4.28 1.60 -17.09
CA PHE A 29 5.35 0.83 -16.47
C PHE A 29 5.29 -0.65 -16.91
N LYS A 30 6.08 -1.00 -17.95
CA LYS A 30 5.99 -2.29 -18.66
C LYS A 30 6.41 -3.51 -17.86
N GLU A 31 7.07 -3.32 -16.72
CA GLU A 31 7.62 -4.41 -15.91
C GLU A 31 6.63 -4.94 -14.87
N ALA A 32 5.43 -4.35 -14.80
CA ALA A 32 4.35 -4.75 -13.91
C ALA A 32 3.00 -4.71 -14.61
N THR A 33 2.07 -5.51 -14.11
CA THR A 33 0.64 -5.36 -14.37
C THR A 33 -0.07 -4.95 -13.10
N ALA A 34 -1.07 -4.08 -13.20
CA ALA A 34 -1.86 -3.67 -12.04
C ALA A 34 -3.36 -3.80 -12.34
N ARG A 35 -4.13 -4.17 -11.32
CA ARG A 35 -5.58 -4.29 -11.40
C ARG A 35 -6.23 -4.10 -10.03
N VAL A 36 -7.46 -3.65 -10.02
CA VAL A 36 -8.34 -3.73 -8.85
C VAL A 36 -9.04 -5.08 -8.89
N VAL A 37 -8.86 -5.87 -7.84
CA VAL A 37 -9.50 -7.18 -7.66
C VAL A 37 -10.59 -7.03 -6.61
N TYR A 38 -11.81 -7.49 -6.91
CA TYR A 38 -12.92 -7.57 -5.98
C TYR A 38 -13.06 -9.00 -5.48
N GLN A 39 -12.99 -9.18 -4.18
CA GLN A 39 -12.96 -10.49 -3.53
C GLN A 39 -13.94 -10.56 -2.37
N GLN A 40 -14.70 -11.66 -2.31
CA GLN A 40 -15.45 -11.99 -1.11
C GLN A 40 -14.51 -12.58 -0.06
N TYR A 41 -14.43 -11.93 1.09
CA TYR A 41 -13.73 -12.44 2.27
C TYR A 41 -14.74 -12.55 3.40
N GLU A 42 -14.96 -13.77 3.93
CA GLU A 42 -16.07 -14.07 4.82
C GLU A 42 -17.41 -13.61 4.19
N ASP A 43 -18.17 -12.76 4.86
CA ASP A 43 -19.45 -12.19 4.40
C ASP A 43 -19.31 -10.77 3.83
N VAL A 44 -18.06 -10.26 3.67
CA VAL A 44 -17.76 -8.90 3.25
C VAL A 44 -17.10 -8.87 1.88
N LEU A 45 -17.56 -7.99 1.01
CA LEU A 45 -16.88 -7.68 -0.25
C LEU A 45 -15.77 -6.66 0.02
N LEU A 46 -14.52 -7.07 -0.22
CA LEU A 46 -13.37 -6.18 -0.21
C LEU A 46 -12.84 -5.97 -1.63
N ASN A 47 -12.02 -4.95 -1.82
CA ASN A 47 -11.25 -4.80 -3.05
C ASN A 47 -9.80 -4.43 -2.74
N LEU A 48 -8.92 -4.73 -3.68
CA LEU A 48 -7.50 -4.46 -3.54
C LEU A 48 -6.88 -4.03 -4.87
N ALA A 49 -5.96 -3.10 -4.81
CA ALA A 49 -5.04 -2.84 -5.90
C ALA A 49 -3.93 -3.88 -5.84
N LEU A 50 -3.86 -4.75 -6.83
CA LEU A 50 -2.86 -5.81 -6.95
C LEU A 50 -1.89 -5.46 -8.07
N VAL A 51 -0.60 -5.43 -7.75
CA VAL A 51 0.50 -5.24 -8.71
C VAL A 51 1.29 -6.52 -8.78
N SER A 52 1.45 -7.06 -9.98
CA SER A 52 2.12 -8.33 -10.25
C SER A 52 3.32 -8.15 -11.18
N PHE A 53 4.40 -8.87 -10.89
CA PHE A 53 5.65 -8.88 -11.64
C PHE A 53 5.90 -10.25 -12.24
N ASN A 54 6.56 -10.32 -13.40
CA ASN A 54 6.93 -11.58 -14.05
C ASN A 54 7.99 -12.36 -13.27
N GLU A 55 8.78 -11.68 -12.43
CA GLU A 55 9.82 -12.24 -11.59
C GLU A 55 9.80 -11.61 -10.19
N GLN A 56 10.44 -12.25 -9.22
CA GLN A 56 10.52 -11.70 -7.87
C GLN A 56 11.28 -10.37 -7.87
N ARG A 57 10.72 -9.41 -7.16
CA ARG A 57 11.31 -8.08 -6.90
C ARG A 57 11.76 -7.99 -5.46
N THR A 58 12.89 -7.32 -5.24
CA THR A 58 13.25 -6.87 -3.90
C THR A 58 12.36 -5.69 -3.54
N VAL A 59 11.67 -5.80 -2.42
CA VAL A 59 10.74 -4.79 -1.92
C VAL A 59 11.07 -4.43 -0.48
N LEU A 60 10.84 -3.16 -0.13
CA LEU A 60 10.90 -2.68 1.24
C LEU A 60 9.51 -2.16 1.63
N SER A 61 8.86 -2.88 2.55
CA SER A 61 7.58 -2.51 3.14
C SER A 61 7.78 -1.89 4.51
N THR A 62 7.01 -0.85 4.82
CA THR A 62 6.98 -0.28 6.20
C THR A 62 6.33 -1.23 7.19
N MET A 63 5.60 -2.27 6.72
CA MET A 63 4.96 -3.29 7.55
C MET A 63 5.82 -4.56 7.68
N ASP A 64 6.35 -5.07 6.56
CA ASP A 64 6.97 -6.39 6.49
C ASP A 64 8.51 -6.34 6.37
N GLY A 65 9.10 -5.14 6.29
CA GLY A 65 10.53 -4.97 6.08
C GLY A 65 10.99 -5.34 4.67
N LEU A 66 12.19 -5.88 4.56
CA LEU A 66 12.81 -6.25 3.28
C LEU A 66 12.40 -7.67 2.87
N GLN A 67 11.76 -7.80 1.70
CA GLN A 67 11.23 -9.07 1.18
C GLN A 67 11.60 -9.26 -0.30
N LYS A 68 11.36 -10.48 -0.82
CA LYS A 68 11.39 -10.79 -2.25
C LYS A 68 10.06 -11.43 -2.64
N VAL A 69 9.27 -10.74 -3.46
CA VAL A 69 7.92 -11.18 -3.85
C VAL A 69 7.64 -10.88 -5.31
N ARG A 70 6.66 -11.58 -5.91
CA ARG A 70 6.12 -11.28 -7.24
C ARG A 70 4.89 -10.39 -7.21
N ASN A 71 4.29 -10.22 -6.03
CA ASN A 71 3.05 -9.47 -5.93
C ASN A 71 3.12 -8.50 -4.75
N VAL A 72 2.63 -7.28 -4.97
CA VAL A 72 2.40 -6.31 -3.90
C VAL A 72 0.99 -5.77 -4.01
N GLY A 73 0.38 -5.39 -2.89
CA GLY A 73 -1.00 -4.92 -2.89
C GLY A 73 -1.30 -3.81 -1.90
N ASN A 74 -2.46 -3.21 -2.09
CA ASN A 74 -3.10 -2.32 -1.14
C ASN A 74 -4.56 -2.72 -1.00
N VAL A 75 -5.00 -3.10 0.20
CA VAL A 75 -6.28 -3.78 0.46
C VAL A 75 -7.22 -2.83 1.18
N TYR A 76 -8.39 -2.61 0.59
CA TYR A 76 -9.50 -1.96 1.29
C TYR A 76 -10.11 -2.92 2.31
N VAL A 77 -10.07 -2.54 3.57
CA VAL A 77 -10.69 -3.25 4.68
C VAL A 77 -11.89 -2.44 5.16
N PRO A 78 -13.12 -2.79 4.76
CA PRO A 78 -14.31 -2.04 5.14
C PRO A 78 -14.61 -2.17 6.65
N ASP A 79 -15.33 -1.21 7.19
CA ASP A 79 -15.66 -1.09 8.62
C ASP A 79 -16.12 -2.39 9.29
N PRO A 80 -17.04 -3.19 8.72
CA PRO A 80 -17.45 -4.44 9.37
C PRO A 80 -16.30 -5.42 9.57
N LEU A 81 -15.36 -5.47 8.62
CA LEU A 81 -14.21 -6.36 8.68
C LEU A 81 -13.12 -5.78 9.59
N SER A 82 -12.85 -4.47 9.51
CA SER A 82 -11.87 -3.81 10.37
C SER A 82 -12.24 -3.96 11.86
N LYS A 83 -13.52 -3.85 12.20
CA LYS A 83 -14.01 -4.06 13.58
C LYS A 83 -13.85 -5.49 14.09
N ARG A 84 -13.90 -6.50 13.20
CA ARG A 84 -13.64 -7.92 13.56
C ARG A 84 -12.17 -8.20 13.80
N HIS A 85 -11.31 -7.54 13.04
CA HIS A 85 -9.85 -7.72 13.11
C HIS A 85 -9.14 -6.63 13.94
N MET A 86 -9.78 -6.19 15.02
CA MET A 86 -9.23 -5.15 15.93
C MET A 86 -8.11 -5.66 16.87
N THR A 87 -7.88 -6.97 16.95
CA THR A 87 -6.76 -7.53 17.73
C THR A 87 -5.59 -7.84 16.80
N LEU A 88 -4.36 -7.75 17.31
CA LEU A 88 -3.17 -8.15 16.56
C LEU A 88 -3.30 -9.58 16.03
N GLN A 89 -3.75 -10.52 16.87
CA GLN A 89 -3.92 -11.92 16.47
C GLN A 89 -4.91 -12.12 15.32
N SER A 90 -6.05 -11.43 15.33
CA SER A 90 -7.04 -11.55 14.25
C SER A 90 -6.57 -10.86 12.97
N TYR A 91 -5.80 -9.78 13.08
CA TYR A 91 -5.16 -9.12 11.94
C TYR A 91 -4.08 -10.02 11.32
N ASP A 92 -3.22 -10.65 12.13
CA ASP A 92 -2.23 -11.62 11.66
C ASP A 92 -2.88 -12.79 10.91
N GLN A 93 -4.03 -13.29 11.41
CA GLN A 93 -4.78 -14.33 10.72
C GLN A 93 -5.31 -13.82 9.37
N PHE A 94 -5.87 -12.62 9.31
CA PHE A 94 -6.32 -11.99 8.06
C PHE A 94 -5.18 -11.87 7.05
N THR A 95 -3.99 -11.44 7.47
CA THR A 95 -2.82 -11.29 6.58
C THR A 95 -2.34 -12.64 6.03
N GLN A 96 -2.54 -13.74 6.75
CA GLN A 96 -2.21 -15.08 6.30
C GLN A 96 -3.27 -15.67 5.37
N ASP A 97 -4.54 -15.41 5.61
CA ASP A 97 -5.66 -16.02 4.89
C ASP A 97 -5.98 -15.32 3.56
N LEU A 98 -5.83 -14.00 3.50
CA LEU A 98 -6.17 -13.23 2.31
C LEU A 98 -5.39 -13.66 1.05
N PRO A 99 -4.08 -13.86 1.07
CA PRO A 99 -3.35 -14.37 -0.11
C PRO A 99 -3.91 -15.68 -0.62
N ILE A 100 -4.28 -16.59 0.28
CA ILE A 100 -4.81 -17.90 -0.07
C ILE A 100 -6.18 -17.76 -0.77
N THR A 101 -7.02 -16.84 -0.31
CA THR A 101 -8.33 -16.58 -0.95
C THR A 101 -8.20 -15.98 -2.35
N LEU A 102 -7.11 -15.27 -2.60
CA LEU A 102 -6.74 -14.71 -3.92
C LEU A 102 -6.05 -15.73 -4.84
N GLY A 103 -5.78 -16.94 -4.36
CA GLY A 103 -5.01 -17.95 -5.10
C GLY A 103 -3.52 -17.62 -5.18
N LEU A 104 -3.01 -16.74 -4.33
CA LEU A 104 -1.61 -16.33 -4.25
C LEU A 104 -0.87 -17.14 -3.17
N CYS A 105 0.43 -17.29 -3.34
CA CYS A 105 1.29 -17.83 -2.29
C CYS A 105 1.57 -16.73 -1.26
N HIS A 106 1.36 -17.02 0.02
CA HIS A 106 1.64 -16.08 1.10
C HIS A 106 3.09 -15.54 1.08
N SER A 107 4.07 -16.39 0.77
CA SER A 107 5.48 -15.99 0.69
C SER A 107 5.85 -15.17 -0.55
N ASP A 108 4.91 -14.96 -1.46
CA ASP A 108 5.13 -14.26 -2.75
C ASP A 108 4.18 -13.04 -2.91
N PHE A 109 3.55 -12.61 -1.81
CA PHE A 109 2.66 -11.47 -1.77
C PHE A 109 2.76 -10.73 -0.43
N ILE A 110 2.94 -9.43 -0.49
CA ILE A 110 2.83 -8.51 0.65
C ILE A 110 1.85 -7.38 0.31
N PHE A 111 1.19 -6.84 1.31
CA PHE A 111 0.22 -5.79 1.08
C PHE A 111 0.12 -4.79 2.23
N LEU A 112 -0.40 -3.62 1.91
CA LEU A 112 -0.83 -2.59 2.85
C LEU A 112 -2.33 -2.69 3.05
N SER A 113 -2.84 -2.29 4.21
CA SER A 113 -4.27 -2.21 4.51
C SER A 113 -4.72 -0.76 4.62
N THR A 114 -5.95 -0.49 4.19
CA THR A 114 -6.54 0.86 4.24
C THR A 114 -8.05 0.81 4.41
N GLY A 115 -8.63 1.82 5.05
CA GLY A 115 -10.07 2.08 5.04
C GLY A 115 -10.56 2.80 3.78
N VAL A 116 -9.68 3.06 2.80
CA VAL A 116 -10.01 3.75 1.54
C VAL A 116 -10.33 2.74 0.46
N ASN A 117 -11.51 2.86 -0.17
CA ASN A 117 -11.92 2.01 -1.28
C ASN A 117 -10.99 2.20 -2.49
N MET A 118 -10.68 1.11 -3.22
CA MET A 118 -9.81 1.15 -4.38
C MET A 118 -10.37 1.93 -5.58
N GLU A 119 -11.60 2.39 -5.54
CA GLU A 119 -12.13 3.37 -6.50
C GLU A 119 -11.41 4.73 -6.39
N CYS A 120 -10.80 5.02 -5.23
CA CYS A 120 -9.97 6.20 -4.99
C CYS A 120 -8.50 6.01 -5.39
N VAL A 121 -8.11 4.84 -5.94
CA VAL A 121 -6.72 4.61 -6.35
C VAL A 121 -6.30 5.65 -7.39
N ALA A 122 -5.11 6.20 -7.23
CA ALA A 122 -4.50 7.12 -8.18
C ALA A 122 -3.12 6.63 -8.59
N VAL A 123 -2.76 6.91 -9.84
CA VAL A 123 -1.48 6.52 -10.42
C VAL A 123 -0.81 7.75 -11.02
N CYS A 124 0.48 7.90 -10.77
CA CYS A 124 1.32 8.87 -11.44
C CYS A 124 2.63 8.23 -11.86
N GLU A 125 3.00 8.44 -13.11
CA GLU A 125 4.23 7.92 -13.69
C GLU A 125 5.07 9.06 -14.26
N LYS A 126 6.40 8.93 -14.16
CA LYS A 126 7.33 9.88 -14.75
C LYS A 126 8.62 9.20 -15.16
N THR A 127 9.15 9.62 -16.31
CA THR A 127 10.40 9.12 -16.87
C THR A 127 11.45 10.23 -17.00
N TYR A 128 12.72 9.84 -16.93
CA TYR A 128 13.85 10.68 -17.28
C TYR A 128 15.00 9.79 -17.78
N GLY A 129 15.39 9.95 -19.03
CA GLY A 129 16.37 9.04 -19.66
C GLY A 129 15.89 7.59 -19.54
N ASN A 130 16.70 6.76 -18.92
CA ASN A 130 16.39 5.34 -18.68
C ASN A 130 15.64 5.09 -17.36
N PHE A 131 15.37 6.12 -16.56
CA PHE A 131 14.62 5.96 -15.32
C PHE A 131 13.13 6.06 -15.57
N HIS A 132 12.38 5.16 -14.99
CA HIS A 132 10.93 5.18 -14.93
C HIS A 132 10.49 4.94 -13.47
N VAL A 133 9.70 5.85 -12.94
CA VAL A 133 9.08 5.75 -11.61
C VAL A 133 7.58 5.79 -11.77
N CYS A 134 6.90 4.84 -11.11
CA CYS A 134 5.46 4.75 -11.02
C CYS A 134 5.06 4.77 -9.54
N CYS A 135 4.11 5.60 -9.18
CA CYS A 135 3.51 5.66 -7.86
C CYS A 135 2.02 5.34 -7.94
N ILE A 136 1.58 4.35 -7.17
CA ILE A 136 0.18 3.99 -6.99
C ILE A 136 -0.18 4.34 -5.55
N ALA A 137 -1.19 5.17 -5.34
CA ALA A 137 -1.57 5.64 -4.02
C ALA A 137 -3.07 5.57 -3.76
N THR A 138 -3.43 5.38 -2.50
CA THR A 138 -4.75 5.71 -1.95
C THR A 138 -4.57 6.71 -0.81
N GLY A 139 -5.53 7.59 -0.61
CA GLY A 139 -5.46 8.61 0.43
C GLY A 139 -6.83 8.93 0.99
N GLY A 140 -6.95 8.87 2.32
CA GLY A 140 -8.10 9.33 3.09
C GLY A 140 -7.60 9.94 4.39
N ALA A 141 -7.81 11.24 4.58
CA ALA A 141 -7.27 11.99 5.72
C ALA A 141 -8.32 12.91 6.36
N ARG A 142 -9.62 12.73 6.03
CA ARG A 142 -10.70 13.63 6.48
C ARG A 142 -10.85 13.64 8.00
N ASP A 143 -10.79 12.47 8.63
CA ASP A 143 -11.15 12.28 10.04
C ASP A 143 -9.95 11.93 10.94
N ASN A 144 -8.74 11.79 10.37
CA ASN A 144 -7.56 11.31 11.08
C ASN A 144 -6.26 11.98 10.66
N ALA A 145 -6.34 13.10 9.96
CA ALA A 145 -5.15 13.90 9.67
C ALA A 145 -4.50 14.37 10.97
N LEU A 146 -3.18 14.23 11.07
CA LEU A 146 -2.42 14.64 12.25
C LEU A 146 -1.09 15.33 11.90
N ARG A 147 -0.59 16.09 12.87
CA ARG A 147 0.73 16.71 12.82
C ARG A 147 1.72 15.90 13.64
N MET A 148 2.65 15.24 12.99
CA MET A 148 3.71 14.51 13.68
C MET A 148 4.57 15.46 14.53
N GLY A 149 4.87 15.05 15.76
CA GLY A 149 5.62 15.84 16.73
C GLY A 149 4.79 16.87 17.52
N VAL A 150 3.50 17.00 17.24
CA VAL A 150 2.56 17.89 17.95
C VAL A 150 1.37 17.09 18.53
N ASP A 151 0.70 16.30 17.69
CA ASP A 151 -0.43 15.49 18.13
C ASP A 151 0.04 14.24 18.90
N ALA A 152 -0.73 13.84 19.90
CA ALA A 152 -0.40 12.70 20.75
C ALA A 152 -0.79 11.37 20.07
N GLY A 153 0.07 10.36 20.20
CA GLY A 153 -0.27 8.99 19.86
C GLY A 153 -1.12 8.35 20.96
N ASN A 154 -2.19 7.67 20.56
CA ASN A 154 -3.16 7.08 21.50
C ASN A 154 -3.01 5.56 21.68
N TRP A 155 -2.11 4.92 20.95
CA TRP A 155 -1.93 3.47 20.98
C TRP A 155 -0.57 3.07 21.53
N VAL A 156 -0.58 1.98 22.32
CA VAL A 156 0.63 1.34 22.88
C VAL A 156 0.53 -0.15 22.54
N GLU A 157 1.55 -0.71 21.92
CA GLU A 157 1.57 -2.09 21.38
C GLU A 157 1.18 -3.19 22.37
N ASN A 158 1.43 -3.00 23.66
CA ASN A 158 1.08 -3.99 24.69
C ASN A 158 -0.37 -3.88 25.18
N LYS A 159 -1.19 -3.00 24.62
CA LYS A 159 -2.61 -2.88 24.94
C LYS A 159 -3.43 -3.62 23.88
N THR A 160 -4.41 -4.40 24.34
CA THR A 160 -5.18 -5.38 23.58
C THR A 160 -6.10 -4.82 22.49
N GLN A 161 -6.28 -3.51 22.36
CA GLN A 161 -7.16 -2.91 21.36
C GLN A 161 -6.38 -1.91 20.50
N MET A 162 -6.32 -2.19 19.20
CA MET A 162 -5.95 -1.20 18.18
C MET A 162 -7.15 -0.26 17.94
N GLN A 163 -6.93 1.03 18.05
CA GLN A 163 -7.91 2.01 17.58
C GLN A 163 -7.66 2.25 16.10
N LEU A 164 -8.43 1.57 15.24
CA LEU A 164 -8.38 1.78 13.79
C LEU A 164 -9.15 3.06 13.47
N SER A 165 -8.48 4.04 12.90
CA SER A 165 -9.13 5.21 12.29
C SER A 165 -9.54 4.90 10.86
N SER A 166 -10.67 5.44 10.41
CA SER A 166 -11.09 5.37 9.02
C SER A 166 -10.18 6.25 8.16
N GLY A 167 -9.46 5.66 7.22
CA GLY A 167 -8.58 6.37 6.31
C GLY A 167 -7.10 6.23 6.65
N THR A 168 -6.26 6.31 5.63
CA THR A 168 -4.80 6.31 5.69
C THR A 168 -4.27 6.75 4.33
N ILE A 169 -2.98 7.06 4.23
CA ILE A 169 -2.30 7.30 2.96
C ILE A 169 -1.32 6.16 2.71
N ASN A 170 -1.64 5.31 1.73
CA ASN A 170 -0.79 4.20 1.33
C ASN A 170 -0.18 4.45 -0.04
N ILE A 171 1.12 4.13 -0.17
CA ILE A 171 1.91 4.35 -1.38
C ILE A 171 2.60 3.06 -1.79
N ILE A 172 2.44 2.64 -3.05
CA ILE A 172 3.27 1.64 -3.72
C ILE A 172 4.12 2.38 -4.75
N LEU A 173 5.42 2.39 -4.53
CA LEU A 173 6.40 3.07 -5.36
C LEU A 173 7.20 2.03 -6.16
N LEU A 174 7.13 2.08 -7.48
CA LEU A 174 7.83 1.19 -8.40
C LEU A 174 8.92 1.95 -9.13
N THR A 175 10.07 1.32 -9.36
CA THR A 175 11.10 1.83 -10.28
C THR A 175 11.69 0.70 -11.11
N ASN A 176 12.06 0.99 -12.34
CA ASN A 176 12.79 0.05 -13.20
C ASN A 176 14.28 -0.04 -12.87
N ALA A 177 14.83 0.90 -12.09
CA ALA A 177 16.21 0.86 -11.64
C ALA A 177 16.39 -0.06 -10.42
N THR A 178 17.49 -0.77 -10.35
CA THR A 178 17.88 -1.55 -9.16
C THR A 178 18.28 -0.60 -8.04
N LEU A 179 17.58 -0.67 -6.91
CA LEU A 179 17.86 0.16 -5.73
C LEU A 179 18.67 -0.64 -4.71
N THR A 180 19.72 -0.02 -4.14
CA THR A 180 20.33 -0.57 -2.92
C THR A 180 19.34 -0.46 -1.74
N CYS A 181 19.52 -1.26 -0.67
CA CYS A 181 18.68 -1.16 0.53
C CYS A 181 18.68 0.26 1.12
N GLY A 182 19.83 0.94 1.12
CA GLY A 182 19.93 2.33 1.56
C GLY A 182 19.15 3.31 0.66
N ALA A 183 19.13 3.04 -0.67
CA ALA A 183 18.34 3.84 -1.60
C ALA A 183 16.83 3.61 -1.40
N MET A 184 16.41 2.36 -1.11
CA MET A 184 15.01 2.05 -0.80
C MET A 184 14.55 2.76 0.48
N ALA A 185 15.36 2.73 1.54
CA ALA A 185 15.06 3.45 2.78
C ALA A 185 14.99 4.97 2.57
N ARG A 186 15.90 5.54 1.77
CA ARG A 186 15.88 6.96 1.42
C ARG A 186 14.68 7.31 0.53
N ALA A 187 14.21 6.39 -0.35
CA ALA A 187 13.02 6.60 -1.17
C ALA A 187 11.76 6.78 -0.30
N ILE A 188 11.64 6.02 0.81
CA ILE A 188 10.57 6.21 1.80
C ILE A 188 10.60 7.63 2.37
N MET A 189 11.79 8.14 2.75
CA MET A 189 11.92 9.52 3.26
C MET A 189 11.45 10.55 2.22
N THR A 190 11.95 10.46 0.98
CA THR A 190 11.61 11.37 -0.11
C THR A 190 10.12 11.35 -0.44
N ALA A 191 9.50 10.15 -0.48
CA ALA A 191 8.08 10.02 -0.73
C ALA A 191 7.23 10.52 0.46
N THR A 192 7.72 10.37 1.71
CA THR A 192 7.06 10.94 2.90
C THR A 192 7.09 12.47 2.89
N GLU A 193 8.21 13.08 2.50
CA GLU A 193 8.31 14.55 2.31
C GLU A 193 7.33 15.01 1.23
N ALA A 194 7.24 14.29 0.11
CA ALA A 194 6.32 14.57 -0.99
C ALA A 194 4.85 14.43 -0.59
N LYS A 195 4.50 13.40 0.20
CA LYS A 195 3.18 13.21 0.79
C LYS A 195 2.81 14.37 1.72
N SER A 196 3.73 14.81 2.57
CA SER A 196 3.49 15.94 3.48
C SER A 196 3.29 17.25 2.70
N ALA A 197 4.03 17.45 1.61
CA ALA A 197 3.82 18.57 0.71
C ALA A 197 2.45 18.51 0.01
N ALA A 198 1.95 17.33 -0.38
CA ALA A 198 0.62 17.17 -0.93
C ALA A 198 -0.48 17.59 0.06
N LEU A 199 -0.38 17.17 1.32
CA LEU A 199 -1.31 17.59 2.38
C LEU A 199 -1.25 19.10 2.62
N GLN A 200 -0.06 19.69 2.58
CA GLN A 200 0.13 21.13 2.74
C GLN A 200 -0.52 21.91 1.59
N ASP A 201 -0.29 21.49 0.35
CA ASP A 201 -0.85 22.16 -0.84
C ASP A 201 -2.38 22.07 -0.89
N LEU A 202 -2.96 21.00 -0.33
CA LEU A 202 -4.40 20.80 -0.22
C LEU A 202 -5.01 21.44 1.03
N GLY A 203 -4.19 21.99 1.93
CA GLY A 203 -4.67 22.66 3.15
C GLY A 203 -5.22 21.70 4.22
N TYR A 204 -4.79 20.42 4.23
CA TYR A 204 -5.20 19.49 5.29
C TYR A 204 -4.63 19.92 6.63
N MET A 205 -5.49 20.19 7.59
CA MET A 205 -5.13 20.53 8.96
C MET A 205 -5.27 19.31 9.87
N SER A 206 -4.59 19.31 11.01
CA SER A 206 -4.77 18.27 12.02
C SER A 206 -6.22 18.24 12.50
N THR A 207 -6.81 17.05 12.59
CA THR A 207 -8.17 16.88 13.15
C THR A 207 -8.21 17.09 14.66
N PHE A 208 -7.06 17.04 15.35
CA PHE A 208 -6.92 17.31 16.78
C PHE A 208 -6.67 18.80 17.06
N LEU A 209 -5.89 19.45 16.19
CA LEU A 209 -5.53 20.87 16.31
C LEU A 209 -5.76 21.57 14.95
N PRO A 210 -6.99 22.06 14.67
CA PRO A 210 -7.36 22.57 13.35
C PRO A 210 -6.56 23.78 12.84
N GLN A 211 -5.77 24.42 13.69
CA GLN A 211 -4.86 25.51 13.31
C GLN A 211 -3.46 25.03 12.90
N VAL A 212 -3.20 23.72 12.99
CA VAL A 212 -1.87 23.14 12.72
C VAL A 212 -1.93 22.27 11.45
N GLN A 213 -1.02 22.53 10.52
CA GLN A 213 -0.89 21.81 9.27
C GLN A 213 -0.58 20.31 9.51
N ALA A 214 -1.38 19.41 8.93
CA ALA A 214 -1.14 17.98 9.01
C ALA A 214 0.09 17.54 8.21
N THR A 215 0.73 16.44 8.64
CA THR A 215 1.85 15.80 7.93
C THR A 215 1.56 14.38 7.47
N GLY A 216 0.44 13.80 7.91
CA GLY A 216 0.00 12.44 7.60
C GLY A 216 -1.26 12.08 8.35
N THR A 217 -1.56 10.78 8.45
CA THR A 217 -2.72 10.24 9.19
C THR A 217 -2.32 9.40 10.40
N GLY A 218 -1.02 9.21 10.64
CA GLY A 218 -0.49 8.38 11.73
C GLY A 218 -0.42 6.88 11.40
N THR A 219 -1.11 6.42 10.37
CA THR A 219 -1.10 5.02 9.89
C THR A 219 -0.58 4.89 8.46
N ASP A 220 -0.01 5.94 7.91
CA ASP A 220 0.51 5.96 6.54
C ASP A 220 1.56 4.87 6.33
N SER A 221 1.44 4.15 5.22
CA SER A 221 2.31 3.02 4.93
C SER A 221 2.80 3.03 3.48
N MET A 222 3.95 2.37 3.25
CA MET A 222 4.60 2.41 1.94
C MET A 222 5.27 1.09 1.59
N ILE A 223 5.20 0.72 0.31
CA ILE A 223 5.99 -0.32 -0.31
C ILE A 223 6.87 0.32 -1.40
N VAL A 224 8.18 0.13 -1.33
CA VAL A 224 9.13 0.51 -2.38
C VAL A 224 9.58 -0.75 -3.10
N VAL A 225 9.39 -0.79 -4.42
CA VAL A 225 9.75 -1.92 -5.28
C VAL A 225 10.95 -1.54 -6.13
N SER A 226 12.04 -2.27 -5.96
CA SER A 226 13.25 -2.13 -6.77
C SER A 226 13.07 -2.78 -8.15
N GLY A 227 13.62 -2.17 -9.18
CA GLY A 227 13.87 -2.84 -10.44
C GLY A 227 14.89 -3.97 -10.32
N VAL A 228 15.08 -4.69 -11.42
CA VAL A 228 16.04 -5.81 -11.52
C VAL A 228 17.14 -5.57 -12.54
N ASN A 229 17.19 -4.38 -13.16
CA ASN A 229 18.21 -4.07 -14.15
C ASN A 229 19.59 -3.90 -13.48
N PRO A 230 20.55 -4.85 -13.71
CA PRO A 230 21.85 -4.78 -13.06
C PRO A 230 22.73 -3.64 -13.57
N ASP A 231 22.44 -3.10 -14.77
CA ASP A 231 23.22 -2.04 -15.40
C ASP A 231 22.85 -0.64 -14.84
N VAL A 232 21.72 -0.55 -14.14
CA VAL A 232 21.19 0.71 -13.60
C VAL A 232 20.98 0.59 -12.09
N VAL A 233 22.10 0.65 -11.34
CA VAL A 233 22.07 0.58 -9.88
C VAL A 233 22.07 1.96 -9.28
N VAL A 234 21.03 2.28 -8.51
CA VAL A 234 20.83 3.56 -7.83
C VAL A 234 21.14 3.43 -6.35
N LYS A 235 22.04 4.28 -5.84
CA LYS A 235 22.45 4.35 -4.43
C LYS A 235 21.82 5.53 -3.68
N HIS A 236 21.35 6.54 -4.40
CA HIS A 236 20.83 7.77 -3.82
C HIS A 236 19.49 8.15 -4.45
N THR A 237 18.47 8.32 -3.60
CA THR A 237 17.08 8.64 -3.99
C THR A 237 16.54 9.89 -3.28
N GLY A 238 17.43 10.70 -2.67
CA GLY A 238 17.07 11.98 -2.06
C GLY A 238 16.76 13.05 -3.11
N GLY A 239 16.05 14.10 -2.74
CA GLY A 239 15.56 15.16 -3.62
C GLY A 239 16.62 15.90 -4.45
N HIS A 240 17.91 15.79 -4.09
CA HIS A 240 19.03 16.33 -4.87
C HIS A 240 19.42 15.48 -6.08
N THR A 241 18.81 14.30 -6.26
CA THR A 241 19.08 13.38 -7.37
C THR A 241 17.90 13.35 -8.35
N LYS A 242 18.16 12.97 -9.60
CA LYS A 242 17.09 12.83 -10.60
C LYS A 242 16.09 11.73 -10.18
N MET A 243 16.54 10.61 -9.62
CA MET A 243 15.67 9.58 -9.10
C MET A 243 14.79 10.11 -7.96
N GLY A 244 15.35 10.88 -7.03
CA GLY A 244 14.59 11.50 -5.94
C GLY A 244 13.58 12.54 -6.44
N GLU A 245 13.93 13.33 -7.47
CA GLU A 245 12.96 14.23 -8.15
C GLU A 245 11.78 13.46 -8.73
N LEU A 246 12.03 12.34 -9.42
CA LEU A 246 10.97 11.51 -9.98
C LEU A 246 10.08 10.91 -8.90
N ILE A 247 10.68 10.40 -7.81
CA ILE A 247 9.96 9.85 -6.65
C ILE A 247 9.08 10.94 -6.00
N GLY A 248 9.68 12.11 -5.73
CA GLY A 248 8.94 13.22 -5.11
C GLY A 248 7.76 13.69 -5.96
N PHE A 249 7.99 13.85 -7.27
CA PHE A 249 6.92 14.25 -8.20
C PHE A 249 5.79 13.23 -8.27
N THR A 250 6.11 11.95 -8.49
CA THR A 250 5.10 10.91 -8.67
C THR A 250 4.33 10.64 -7.38
N ALA A 251 5.00 10.60 -6.24
CA ALA A 251 4.36 10.42 -4.94
C ALA A 251 3.44 11.60 -4.60
N LYS A 252 3.91 12.85 -4.74
CA LYS A 252 3.10 14.04 -4.48
C LYS A 252 1.84 14.05 -5.35
N THR A 253 2.00 13.82 -6.65
CA THR A 253 0.89 13.86 -7.61
C THR A 253 -0.12 12.75 -7.33
N ALA A 254 0.33 11.50 -7.17
CA ALA A 254 -0.57 10.38 -6.91
C ALA A 254 -1.34 10.55 -5.58
N VAL A 255 -0.67 11.00 -4.52
CA VAL A 255 -1.33 11.28 -3.22
C VAL A 255 -2.33 12.41 -3.34
N THR A 256 -1.98 13.52 -4.02
CA THR A 256 -2.91 14.63 -4.27
C THR A 256 -4.18 14.16 -4.98
N GLU A 257 -4.05 13.37 -6.03
CA GLU A 257 -5.21 12.85 -6.78
C GLU A 257 -6.01 11.83 -5.97
N ALA A 258 -5.36 10.96 -5.19
CA ALA A 258 -6.04 10.00 -4.32
C ALA A 258 -6.90 10.69 -3.24
N LEU A 259 -6.34 11.72 -2.59
CA LEU A 259 -7.06 12.51 -1.59
C LEU A 259 -8.26 13.24 -2.20
N LYS A 260 -8.09 13.88 -3.37
CA LYS A 260 -9.20 14.53 -4.08
C LYS A 260 -10.31 13.55 -4.47
N LYS A 261 -9.96 12.34 -4.93
CA LYS A 261 -10.96 11.30 -5.24
C LYS A 261 -11.75 10.91 -4.00
N PHE A 262 -11.06 10.71 -2.87
CA PHE A 262 -11.69 10.36 -1.60
C PHE A 262 -12.60 11.46 -1.07
N ASP A 263 -12.22 12.72 -1.20
CA ASP A 263 -13.04 13.87 -0.73
C ASP A 263 -14.30 14.10 -1.56
N ASN A 264 -14.31 13.62 -2.81
CA ASN A 264 -15.44 13.76 -3.73
C ASN A 264 -16.41 12.54 -3.68
N MET A 265 -16.13 11.51 -2.86
CA MET A 265 -17.03 10.38 -2.61
C MET A 265 -18.02 10.71 -1.47
#